data_94dd7a8ea620a8a2fd45b64f16ec5218
#
_entry.id   94dd7a8ea620a8a2fd45b64f16ec5218
#
_cell.length_a   1.000
_cell.length_b   1.000
_cell.length_c   1.000
_cell.angle_alpha   90.00
_cell.angle_beta   90.00
_cell.angle_gamma   90.00
#
_symmetry.space_group_name_H-M   'P 1'
#
loop_
_entity.id
_entity.type
_entity.pdbx_description
1 polymer ?
#
loop_
_entity_poly.entity_id
_entity_poly.type
_entity_poly.pdbx_seq_one_letter_code
_entity_poly.pdbx_strand_id
1 'polypeptide(L)'
;MTRLSVNINKIATLRNSRGGNNPDLIKTALDIEAFGAEGITVHPRPDERHIRYADVRALKKVIQTEFNIEGNCKEQKFVDLVLEVKPAQVTLVPDAENQITSDHGWDTIKHKSYLSEMIAIFKNAGIRTSIFCDPDTKMVEGAKETGTDRIELYTEYYAKKFPSDPTIAIHPYIEAANKARELGIGINAGHDLDLHNLNFLVQNIPYLDEVSIGHALITDALYYGLENTIQMYIRKLDLKTS
;
A
#
# COMPACT_ATOMS: atom_id res chain seq x y z
N MET A 1 14.22 -9.07 -3.98
CA MET A 1 13.04 -9.20 -4.88
C MET A 1 11.95 -8.33 -4.29
N THR A 2 11.24 -7.56 -5.11
CA THR A 2 10.08 -6.75 -4.70
C THR A 2 8.97 -7.66 -4.22
N ARG A 3 8.35 -7.36 -3.07
CA ARG A 3 7.27 -8.16 -2.49
C ARG A 3 5.91 -7.72 -3.00
N LEU A 4 4.97 -8.67 -3.09
CA LEU A 4 3.57 -8.41 -3.36
C LEU A 4 2.77 -8.34 -2.05
N SER A 5 2.23 -7.18 -1.72
CA SER A 5 1.18 -7.01 -0.72
C SER A 5 -0.17 -6.86 -1.43
N VAL A 6 -1.15 -7.67 -1.04
CA VAL A 6 -2.49 -7.62 -1.65
C VAL A 6 -3.42 -6.77 -0.77
N ASN A 7 -3.92 -5.68 -1.35
CA ASN A 7 -4.93 -4.85 -0.69
C ASN A 7 -6.32 -5.47 -0.88
N ILE A 8 -6.90 -5.95 0.21
CA ILE A 8 -8.17 -6.70 0.22
C ILE A 8 -9.41 -5.85 0.45
N ASN A 9 -9.32 -4.52 0.35
CA ASN A 9 -10.46 -3.62 0.55
C ASN A 9 -11.64 -3.94 -0.38
N LYS A 10 -11.38 -4.33 -1.65
CA LYS A 10 -12.43 -4.66 -2.62
C LYS A 10 -13.16 -5.96 -2.30
N ILE A 11 -12.50 -6.92 -1.68
CA ILE A 11 -13.13 -8.13 -1.13
C ILE A 11 -14.13 -7.74 -0.03
N ALA A 12 -13.71 -6.87 0.88
CA ALA A 12 -14.60 -6.35 1.93
C ALA A 12 -15.77 -5.53 1.37
N THR A 13 -15.53 -4.73 0.30
CA THR A 13 -16.60 -4.00 -0.40
C THR A 13 -17.65 -4.97 -0.95
N LEU A 14 -17.21 -6.04 -1.63
CA LEU A 14 -18.10 -7.06 -2.17
C LEU A 14 -18.89 -7.77 -1.06
N ARG A 15 -18.24 -8.15 0.05
CA ARG A 15 -18.90 -8.71 1.23
C ARG A 15 -19.98 -7.77 1.76
N ASN A 16 -19.65 -6.49 1.93
CA ASN A 16 -20.56 -5.51 2.53
C ASN A 16 -21.79 -5.22 1.67
N SER A 17 -21.70 -5.42 0.34
CA SER A 17 -22.82 -5.16 -0.58
C SER A 17 -24.06 -6.00 -0.27
N ARG A 18 -23.94 -7.12 0.47
CA ARG A 18 -25.07 -8.00 0.84
C ARG A 18 -25.23 -8.20 2.36
N GLY A 19 -24.39 -7.59 3.18
CA GLY A 19 -24.51 -7.63 4.64
C GLY A 19 -24.16 -8.95 5.33
N GLY A 20 -23.69 -9.96 4.58
CA GLY A 20 -23.23 -11.25 5.12
C GLY A 20 -21.72 -11.33 5.32
N ASN A 21 -21.17 -12.56 5.31
CA ASN A 21 -19.73 -12.84 5.32
C ASN A 21 -19.29 -13.60 4.04
N ASN A 22 -19.83 -13.23 2.90
CA ASN A 22 -19.46 -13.81 1.61
C ASN A 22 -19.15 -12.68 0.62
N PRO A 23 -17.90 -12.64 0.08
CA PRO A 23 -16.75 -13.52 0.38
C PRO A 23 -16.29 -13.40 1.84
N ASP A 24 -15.80 -14.51 2.41
CA ASP A 24 -15.20 -14.54 3.74
C ASP A 24 -13.80 -13.86 3.68
N LEU A 25 -13.68 -12.72 4.36
CA LEU A 25 -12.48 -11.90 4.31
C LEU A 25 -11.26 -12.60 4.94
N ILE A 26 -11.48 -13.34 6.02
CA ILE A 26 -10.41 -14.08 6.73
C ILE A 26 -9.91 -15.22 5.86
N LYS A 27 -10.84 -16.03 5.34
CA LYS A 27 -10.48 -17.10 4.40
C LYS A 27 -9.75 -16.56 3.19
N THR A 28 -10.23 -15.46 2.61
CA THR A 28 -9.60 -14.86 1.43
C THR A 28 -8.18 -14.39 1.73
N ALA A 29 -7.92 -13.79 2.90
CA ALA A 29 -6.58 -13.36 3.29
C ALA A 29 -5.62 -14.57 3.42
N LEU A 30 -6.07 -15.66 4.06
CA LEU A 30 -5.30 -16.90 4.18
C LEU A 30 -5.03 -17.56 2.82
N ASP A 31 -6.03 -17.59 1.93
CA ASP A 31 -5.86 -18.10 0.57
C ASP A 31 -4.82 -17.26 -0.20
N ILE A 32 -4.85 -15.94 -0.07
CA ILE A 32 -3.90 -15.02 -0.71
C ILE A 32 -2.46 -15.29 -0.25
N GLU A 33 -2.24 -15.50 1.05
CA GLU A 33 -0.94 -15.91 1.59
C GLU A 33 -0.51 -17.29 1.05
N ALA A 34 -1.42 -18.25 1.03
CA ALA A 34 -1.17 -19.60 0.50
C ALA A 34 -0.82 -19.58 -1.00
N PHE A 35 -1.36 -18.64 -1.75
CA PHE A 35 -1.06 -18.43 -3.16
C PHE A 35 0.25 -17.67 -3.41
N GLY A 36 0.98 -17.28 -2.35
CA GLY A 36 2.33 -16.76 -2.42
C GLY A 36 2.47 -15.24 -2.28
N ALA A 37 1.42 -14.50 -1.94
CA ALA A 37 1.57 -13.10 -1.55
C ALA A 37 2.36 -12.99 -0.23
N GLU A 38 3.21 -11.97 -0.13
CA GLU A 38 4.11 -11.76 1.00
C GLU A 38 3.60 -10.67 1.97
N GLY A 39 2.42 -10.10 1.68
CA GLY A 39 1.77 -9.12 2.54
C GLY A 39 0.26 -8.99 2.27
N ILE A 40 -0.44 -8.55 3.29
CA ILE A 40 -1.86 -8.17 3.24
C ILE A 40 -1.96 -6.71 3.66
N THR A 41 -2.59 -5.90 2.82
CA THR A 41 -2.86 -4.49 3.10
C THR A 41 -4.35 -4.25 3.29
N VAL A 42 -4.70 -3.43 4.29
CA VAL A 42 -6.08 -3.00 4.56
C VAL A 42 -6.13 -1.52 4.88
N HIS A 43 -7.23 -0.86 4.49
CA HIS A 43 -7.48 0.55 4.80
C HIS A 43 -8.84 0.69 5.50
N PRO A 44 -8.90 0.57 6.84
CA PRO A 44 -10.13 0.78 7.60
C PRO A 44 -10.47 2.28 7.65
N ARG A 45 -11.35 2.73 6.76
CA ARG A 45 -11.82 4.12 6.76
C ARG A 45 -12.76 4.39 7.94
N PRO A 46 -12.92 5.66 8.38
CA PRO A 46 -13.76 6.00 9.53
C PRO A 46 -15.22 5.54 9.39
N ASP A 47 -15.76 5.49 8.17
CA ASP A 47 -17.11 5.05 7.85
C ASP A 47 -17.26 3.53 7.68
N GLU A 48 -16.17 2.78 7.79
CA GLU A 48 -16.13 1.32 7.65
C GLU A 48 -16.79 0.78 6.36
N ARG A 49 -16.77 1.60 5.27
CA ARG A 49 -17.46 1.26 3.98
C ARG A 49 -16.96 -0.04 3.35
N HIS A 50 -15.76 -0.48 3.69
CA HIS A 50 -15.18 -1.75 3.24
C HIS A 50 -14.57 -2.53 4.43
N ILE A 51 -13.30 -2.33 4.79
CA ILE A 51 -12.68 -2.93 5.97
C ILE A 51 -13.26 -2.29 7.24
N ARG A 52 -13.74 -3.12 8.16
CA ARG A 52 -14.22 -2.71 9.48
C ARG A 52 -13.07 -2.81 10.49
N TYR A 53 -13.12 -2.07 11.56
CA TYR A 53 -12.15 -2.18 12.66
C TYR A 53 -12.12 -3.58 13.27
N ALA A 54 -13.29 -4.26 13.33
CA ALA A 54 -13.38 -5.65 13.75
C ALA A 54 -12.63 -6.61 12.81
N ASP A 55 -12.65 -6.35 11.49
CA ASP A 55 -11.92 -7.15 10.51
C ASP A 55 -10.40 -7.05 10.73
N VAL A 56 -9.89 -5.85 11.00
CA VAL A 56 -8.46 -5.61 11.27
C VAL A 56 -7.99 -6.45 12.47
N ARG A 57 -8.76 -6.45 13.56
CA ARG A 57 -8.47 -7.25 14.75
C ARG A 57 -8.50 -8.75 14.49
N ALA A 58 -9.43 -9.20 13.65
CA ALA A 58 -9.54 -10.61 13.28
C ALA A 58 -8.39 -11.04 12.35
N LEU A 59 -8.06 -10.24 11.33
CA LEU A 59 -6.97 -10.48 10.39
C LEU A 59 -5.62 -10.58 11.12
N LYS A 60 -5.34 -9.70 12.09
CA LYS A 60 -4.09 -9.73 12.87
C LYS A 60 -3.82 -11.09 13.52
N LYS A 61 -4.86 -11.83 13.89
CA LYS A 61 -4.72 -13.13 14.58
C LYS A 61 -4.34 -14.27 13.64
N VAL A 62 -4.53 -14.10 12.35
CA VAL A 62 -4.40 -15.18 11.36
C VAL A 62 -3.33 -14.93 10.31
N ILE A 63 -3.05 -13.67 9.94
CA ILE A 63 -2.03 -13.31 8.94
C ILE A 63 -0.65 -13.71 9.46
N GLN A 64 0.10 -14.42 8.62
CA GLN A 64 1.45 -14.91 8.90
C GLN A 64 2.55 -14.08 8.19
N THR A 65 2.19 -13.42 7.09
CA THR A 65 3.07 -12.54 6.32
C THR A 65 3.05 -11.10 6.86
N GLU A 66 3.51 -10.13 6.07
CA GLU A 66 3.46 -8.73 6.50
C GLU A 66 2.03 -8.18 6.48
N PHE A 67 1.57 -7.68 7.62
CA PHE A 67 0.29 -7.00 7.73
C PHE A 67 0.51 -5.49 7.74
N ASN A 68 0.00 -4.80 6.71
CA ASN A 68 0.04 -3.35 6.57
C ASN A 68 -1.36 -2.75 6.78
N ILE A 69 -1.45 -1.70 7.60
CA ILE A 69 -2.68 -0.93 7.81
C ILE A 69 -2.46 0.50 7.29
N GLU A 70 -3.27 0.88 6.31
CA GLU A 70 -3.29 2.24 5.75
C GLU A 70 -4.33 3.10 6.47
N GLY A 71 -4.06 4.38 6.63
CA GLY A 71 -5.05 5.33 7.14
C GLY A 71 -4.50 6.70 7.48
N ASN A 72 -5.40 7.62 7.78
CA ASN A 72 -5.05 8.98 8.16
C ASN A 72 -4.77 9.06 9.65
N CYS A 73 -3.53 9.39 10.02
CA CYS A 73 -3.12 9.52 11.41
C CYS A 73 -3.75 10.72 12.15
N LYS A 74 -4.51 11.58 11.47
CA LYS A 74 -5.35 12.61 12.12
C LYS A 74 -6.61 12.01 12.76
N GLU A 75 -6.99 10.79 12.39
CA GLU A 75 -8.13 10.08 12.94
C GLU A 75 -7.73 9.31 14.20
N GLN A 76 -8.12 9.78 15.37
CA GLN A 76 -7.74 9.15 16.65
C GLN A 76 -8.12 7.66 16.71
N LYS A 77 -9.29 7.30 16.19
CA LYS A 77 -9.75 5.88 16.13
C LYS A 77 -8.79 5.00 15.31
N PHE A 78 -8.21 5.54 14.24
CA PHE A 78 -7.20 4.84 13.45
C PHE A 78 -5.91 4.65 14.25
N VAL A 79 -5.44 5.70 14.92
CA VAL A 79 -4.23 5.64 15.75
C VAL A 79 -4.40 4.60 16.85
N ASP A 80 -5.52 4.63 17.57
CA ASP A 80 -5.83 3.68 18.64
C ASP A 80 -5.86 2.23 18.12
N LEU A 81 -6.49 2.00 16.97
CA LEU A 81 -6.55 0.68 16.33
C LEU A 81 -5.14 0.17 15.97
N VAL A 82 -4.30 1.01 15.36
CA VAL A 82 -2.93 0.62 14.96
C VAL A 82 -2.09 0.29 16.18
N LEU A 83 -2.18 1.08 17.25
CA LEU A 83 -1.46 0.84 18.50
C LEU A 83 -1.94 -0.43 19.24
N GLU A 84 -3.25 -0.73 19.16
CA GLU A 84 -3.83 -1.98 19.69
C GLU A 84 -3.34 -3.21 18.91
N VAL A 85 -3.45 -3.16 17.58
CA VAL A 85 -3.20 -4.28 16.67
C VAL A 85 -1.72 -4.56 16.47
N LYS A 86 -0.90 -3.52 16.48
CA LYS A 86 0.56 -3.58 16.20
C LYS A 86 0.85 -4.36 14.92
N PRO A 87 0.46 -3.82 13.74
CA PRO A 87 0.78 -4.45 12.46
C PRO A 87 2.30 -4.47 12.21
N ALA A 88 2.74 -5.19 11.20
CA ALA A 88 4.13 -5.13 10.75
C ALA A 88 4.48 -3.73 10.21
N GLN A 89 3.52 -3.09 9.53
CA GLN A 89 3.68 -1.75 8.97
C GLN A 89 2.39 -0.94 9.13
N VAL A 90 2.54 0.36 9.28
CA VAL A 90 1.47 1.36 9.10
C VAL A 90 1.86 2.29 7.96
N THR A 91 0.96 2.49 6.98
CA THR A 91 1.12 3.47 5.90
C THR A 91 0.22 4.66 6.17
N LEU A 92 0.83 5.83 6.36
CA LEU A 92 0.11 7.07 6.64
C LEU A 92 -0.35 7.72 5.35
N VAL A 93 -1.67 7.84 5.15
CA VAL A 93 -2.29 8.49 3.99
C VAL A 93 -3.02 9.77 4.40
N PRO A 94 -3.02 10.83 3.58
CA PRO A 94 -3.64 12.13 3.94
C PRO A 94 -5.15 12.19 3.69
N ASP A 95 -5.79 11.07 3.36
CA ASP A 95 -7.17 10.99 2.90
C ASP A 95 -8.15 11.71 3.84
N ALA A 96 -8.97 12.58 3.29
CA ALA A 96 -10.10 13.19 4.00
C ALA A 96 -11.22 12.16 4.22
N GLU A 97 -12.07 12.38 5.24
CA GLU A 97 -13.15 11.47 5.62
C GLU A 97 -14.10 11.14 4.45
N ASN A 98 -14.43 12.15 3.63
CA ASN A 98 -15.37 12.00 2.49
C ASN A 98 -14.69 11.63 1.16
N GLN A 99 -13.40 11.36 1.17
CA GLN A 99 -12.65 11.05 -0.05
C GLN A 99 -12.93 9.62 -0.52
N ILE A 100 -13.24 9.43 -1.82
CA ILE A 100 -13.59 8.11 -2.37
C ILE A 100 -12.37 7.20 -2.41
N THR A 101 -11.24 7.71 -2.90
CA THR A 101 -9.95 7.02 -2.97
C THR A 101 -8.83 8.02 -2.71
N SER A 102 -7.64 7.54 -2.37
CA SER A 102 -6.45 8.41 -2.26
C SER A 102 -6.18 9.07 -3.61
N ASP A 103 -5.85 10.37 -3.60
CA ASP A 103 -5.62 11.17 -4.81
C ASP A 103 -4.34 12.04 -4.73
N HIS A 104 -3.64 12.01 -3.59
CA HIS A 104 -2.36 12.70 -3.38
C HIS A 104 -1.60 12.11 -2.18
N GLY A 105 -0.29 12.36 -2.13
CA GLY A 105 0.55 12.06 -0.97
C GLY A 105 0.52 13.16 0.09
N TRP A 106 1.20 12.93 1.21
CA TRP A 106 1.42 13.95 2.22
C TRP A 106 2.32 15.08 1.71
N ASP A 107 1.96 16.33 1.97
CA ASP A 107 2.91 17.44 1.98
C ASP A 107 3.82 17.29 3.21
N THR A 108 4.93 16.58 3.04
CA THR A 108 5.85 16.20 4.11
C THR A 108 6.63 17.39 4.66
N ILE A 109 6.74 18.48 3.90
CA ILE A 109 7.39 19.72 4.35
C ILE A 109 6.45 20.47 5.29
N LYS A 110 5.22 20.72 4.84
CA LYS A 110 4.20 21.46 5.59
C LYS A 110 3.80 20.75 6.87
N HIS A 111 3.68 19.43 6.82
CA HIS A 111 3.20 18.59 7.93
C HIS A 111 4.33 17.90 8.70
N LYS A 112 5.60 18.29 8.49
CA LYS A 112 6.77 17.65 9.07
C LYS A 112 6.66 17.39 10.57
N SER A 113 6.39 18.42 11.36
CA SER A 113 6.36 18.32 12.84
C SER A 113 5.29 17.32 13.29
N TYR A 114 4.10 17.37 12.70
CA TYR A 114 3.01 16.46 13.02
C TYR A 114 3.33 15.02 12.63
N LEU A 115 3.84 14.80 11.41
CA LEU A 115 4.24 13.47 10.95
C LEU A 115 5.36 12.89 11.80
N SER A 116 6.36 13.70 12.19
CA SER A 116 7.45 13.24 13.07
C SER A 116 6.93 12.75 14.42
N GLU A 117 5.97 13.45 15.02
CA GLU A 117 5.34 13.04 16.27
C GLU A 117 4.60 11.69 16.11
N MET A 118 3.76 11.56 15.09
CA MET A 118 2.99 10.34 14.83
C MET A 118 3.91 9.15 14.52
N ILE A 119 4.93 9.37 13.71
CA ILE A 119 5.93 8.35 13.39
C ILE A 119 6.65 7.87 14.65
N ALA A 120 7.07 8.80 15.52
CA ALA A 120 7.70 8.43 16.78
C ALA A 120 6.80 7.57 17.66
N ILE A 121 5.48 7.87 17.72
CA ILE A 121 4.50 7.08 18.47
C ILE A 121 4.45 5.64 17.93
N PHE A 122 4.32 5.45 16.62
CA PHE A 122 4.24 4.13 16.02
C PHE A 122 5.56 3.35 16.13
N LYS A 123 6.69 4.00 15.92
CA LYS A 123 8.02 3.38 16.06
C LYS A 123 8.30 2.95 17.51
N ASN A 124 7.89 3.73 18.50
CA ASN A 124 8.00 3.36 19.91
C ASN A 124 7.13 2.14 20.27
N ALA A 125 6.05 1.90 19.51
CA ALA A 125 5.23 0.70 19.63
C ALA A 125 5.80 -0.52 18.85
N GLY A 126 6.95 -0.36 18.18
CA GLY A 126 7.61 -1.40 17.39
C GLY A 126 7.00 -1.61 16.00
N ILE A 127 6.30 -0.61 15.46
CA ILE A 127 5.62 -0.65 14.17
C ILE A 127 6.48 0.07 13.12
N ARG A 128 6.78 -0.59 11.98
CA ARG A 128 7.42 0.05 10.83
C ARG A 128 6.48 1.10 10.22
N THR A 129 7.01 2.25 9.87
CA THR A 129 6.24 3.37 9.33
C THR A 129 6.52 3.59 7.85
N SER A 130 5.48 3.90 7.08
CA SER A 130 5.54 4.34 5.70
C SER A 130 4.67 5.58 5.51
N ILE A 131 5.11 6.53 4.68
CA ILE A 131 4.34 7.72 4.31
C ILE A 131 3.93 7.62 2.85
N PHE A 132 2.64 7.76 2.57
CA PHE A 132 2.12 7.88 1.21
C PHE A 132 2.59 9.21 0.61
N CYS A 133 3.34 9.16 -0.50
CA CYS A 133 4.14 10.26 -1.00
C CYS A 133 3.99 10.40 -2.52
N ASP A 134 3.82 11.64 -2.99
CA ASP A 134 3.92 11.92 -4.41
C ASP A 134 5.37 11.72 -4.90
N PRO A 135 5.59 11.39 -6.19
CA PRO A 135 6.92 11.18 -6.76
C PRO A 135 7.66 12.51 -6.99
N ASP A 136 7.90 13.25 -5.91
CA ASP A 136 8.61 14.53 -5.86
C ASP A 136 9.79 14.42 -4.89
N THR A 137 11.00 14.74 -5.36
CA THR A 137 12.23 14.62 -4.57
C THR A 137 12.21 15.44 -3.29
N LYS A 138 11.54 16.61 -3.27
CA LYS A 138 11.41 17.45 -2.07
C LYS A 138 10.47 16.79 -1.04
N MET A 139 9.41 16.14 -1.52
CA MET A 139 8.51 15.39 -0.64
C MET A 139 9.23 14.19 -0.03
N VAL A 140 10.10 13.52 -0.80
CA VAL A 140 10.95 12.41 -0.31
C VAL A 140 11.96 12.91 0.74
N GLU A 141 12.60 14.05 0.51
CA GLU A 141 13.50 14.68 1.48
C GLU A 141 12.76 15.04 2.78
N GLY A 142 11.58 15.66 2.65
CA GLY A 142 10.72 15.97 3.79
C GLY A 142 10.29 14.70 4.55
N ALA A 143 9.96 13.61 3.85
CA ALA A 143 9.63 12.33 4.47
C ALA A 143 10.80 11.78 5.29
N LYS A 144 12.05 11.82 4.77
CA LYS A 144 13.25 11.43 5.52
C LYS A 144 13.37 12.21 6.84
N GLU A 145 13.11 13.50 6.79
CA GLU A 145 13.22 14.35 7.98
C GLU A 145 12.17 14.07 9.06
N THR A 146 11.07 13.38 8.72
CA THR A 146 10.09 12.92 9.71
C THR A 146 10.55 11.70 10.51
N GLY A 147 11.59 11.01 10.04
CA GLY A 147 12.10 9.77 10.64
C GLY A 147 11.35 8.50 10.22
N THR A 148 10.53 8.57 9.15
CA THR A 148 9.85 7.38 8.60
C THR A 148 10.84 6.33 8.11
N ASP A 149 10.44 5.05 8.14
CA ASP A 149 11.26 3.94 7.67
C ASP A 149 11.16 3.77 6.15
N ARG A 150 9.97 4.07 5.59
CA ARG A 150 9.65 3.93 4.17
C ARG A 150 8.81 5.09 3.67
N ILE A 151 8.76 5.23 2.35
CA ILE A 151 7.71 5.94 1.63
C ILE A 151 6.92 4.95 0.78
N GLU A 152 5.68 5.26 0.46
CA GLU A 152 4.90 4.58 -0.56
C GLU A 152 4.59 5.57 -1.68
N LEU A 153 5.18 5.35 -2.85
CA LEU A 153 4.99 6.22 -4.01
C LEU A 153 3.57 6.04 -4.58
N TYR A 154 2.84 7.15 -4.66
CA TYR A 154 1.53 7.20 -5.28
C TYR A 154 1.62 7.07 -6.80
N THR A 155 1.08 5.99 -7.37
CA THR A 155 1.34 5.62 -8.78
C THR A 155 0.21 5.91 -9.76
N GLU A 156 -0.81 6.70 -9.41
CA GLU A 156 -1.92 7.03 -10.32
C GLU A 156 -1.45 7.77 -11.59
N TYR A 157 -0.59 8.78 -11.45
CA TYR A 157 -0.04 9.50 -12.62
C TYR A 157 0.71 8.55 -13.55
N TYR A 158 1.53 7.65 -12.98
CA TYR A 158 2.23 6.61 -13.74
C TYR A 158 1.23 5.74 -14.52
N ALA A 159 0.24 5.18 -13.84
CA ALA A 159 -0.75 4.31 -14.43
C ALA A 159 -1.55 4.99 -15.55
N LYS A 160 -1.97 6.23 -15.34
CA LYS A 160 -2.71 7.03 -16.34
C LYS A 160 -1.87 7.38 -17.57
N LYS A 161 -0.60 7.72 -17.36
CA LYS A 161 0.30 8.15 -18.44
C LYS A 161 0.92 6.99 -19.19
N PHE A 162 1.09 5.83 -18.53
CA PHE A 162 1.77 4.66 -19.05
C PHE A 162 1.31 4.20 -20.44
N PRO A 163 -0.02 4.11 -20.75
CA PRO A 163 -0.47 3.65 -22.06
C PRO A 163 -0.05 4.55 -23.22
N SER A 164 0.19 5.83 -22.97
CA SER A 164 0.58 6.81 -24.01
C SER A 164 2.08 6.99 -24.12
N ASP A 165 2.80 6.98 -22.99
CA ASP A 165 4.26 7.14 -22.94
C ASP A 165 4.84 6.57 -21.64
N PRO A 166 5.26 5.31 -21.62
CA PRO A 166 5.85 4.67 -20.44
C PRO A 166 7.12 5.39 -19.92
N THR A 167 7.92 5.93 -20.83
CA THR A 167 9.20 6.58 -20.47
C THR A 167 8.96 7.90 -19.72
N ILE A 168 8.04 8.71 -20.20
CA ILE A 168 7.64 9.93 -19.50
C ILE A 168 6.94 9.58 -18.18
N ALA A 169 6.08 8.53 -18.19
CA ALA A 169 5.34 8.13 -17.01
C ALA A 169 6.25 7.74 -15.83
N ILE A 170 7.33 7.01 -16.10
CA ILE A 170 8.20 6.47 -15.05
C ILE A 170 9.24 7.48 -14.53
N HIS A 171 9.57 8.51 -15.29
CA HIS A 171 10.68 9.41 -15.00
C HIS A 171 10.64 10.03 -13.58
N PRO A 172 9.53 10.66 -13.11
CA PRO A 172 9.49 11.21 -11.76
C PRO A 172 9.63 10.15 -10.66
N TYR A 173 9.20 8.93 -10.93
CA TYR A 173 9.33 7.82 -9.97
C TYR A 173 10.77 7.33 -9.84
N ILE A 174 11.54 7.31 -10.94
CA ILE A 174 12.97 7.00 -10.90
C ILE A 174 13.72 8.06 -10.09
N GLU A 175 13.43 9.33 -10.30
CA GLU A 175 14.06 10.43 -9.55
C GLU A 175 13.74 10.36 -8.05
N ALA A 176 12.47 10.19 -7.69
CA ALA A 176 12.02 10.05 -6.31
C ALA A 176 12.63 8.81 -5.63
N ALA A 177 12.66 7.68 -6.34
CA ALA A 177 13.22 6.44 -5.83
C ALA A 177 14.75 6.54 -5.64
N ASN A 178 15.47 7.14 -6.58
CA ASN A 178 16.92 7.39 -6.43
C ASN A 178 17.19 8.29 -5.21
N LYS A 179 16.37 9.31 -5.00
CA LYS A 179 16.48 10.18 -3.82
C LYS A 179 16.23 9.41 -2.53
N ALA A 180 15.19 8.59 -2.48
CA ALA A 180 14.90 7.76 -1.31
C ALA A 180 16.05 6.79 -0.99
N ARG A 181 16.63 6.15 -2.00
CA ARG A 181 17.80 5.29 -1.86
C ARG A 181 19.03 6.04 -1.35
N GLU A 182 19.30 7.23 -1.88
CA GLU A 182 20.39 8.11 -1.43
C GLU A 182 20.26 8.44 0.06
N LEU A 183 19.02 8.71 0.50
CA LEU A 183 18.69 9.04 1.88
C LEU A 183 18.59 7.83 2.81
N GLY A 184 18.65 6.60 2.27
CA GLY A 184 18.56 5.37 3.04
C GLY A 184 17.18 5.12 3.65
N ILE A 185 16.10 5.46 2.93
CA ILE A 185 14.72 5.09 3.27
C ILE A 185 14.21 4.05 2.27
N GLY A 186 13.41 3.09 2.78
CA GLY A 186 12.80 2.06 1.95
C GLY A 186 11.69 2.61 1.05
N ILE A 187 11.36 1.87 -0.01
CA ILE A 187 10.44 2.33 -1.05
C ILE A 187 9.38 1.27 -1.29
N ASN A 188 8.13 1.63 -1.05
CA ASN A 188 6.96 0.92 -1.52
C ASN A 188 6.32 1.71 -2.68
N ALA A 189 5.45 1.07 -3.46
CA ALA A 189 4.64 1.73 -4.46
C ALA A 189 3.23 1.13 -4.49
N GLY A 190 2.23 1.95 -4.70
CA GLY A 190 0.85 1.49 -4.72
C GLY A 190 -0.08 2.47 -5.44
N HIS A 191 -1.29 1.99 -5.70
CA HIS A 191 -2.38 2.63 -6.42
C HIS A 191 -2.29 2.46 -7.96
N ASP A 192 -3.34 1.87 -8.55
CA ASP A 192 -3.52 1.70 -10.01
C ASP A 192 -2.41 0.90 -10.75
N LEU A 193 -1.60 0.13 -10.02
CA LEU A 193 -0.71 -0.84 -10.64
C LEU A 193 -1.48 -2.06 -11.11
N ASP A 194 -1.14 -2.55 -12.33
CA ASP A 194 -1.80 -3.67 -12.98
C ASP A 194 -0.81 -4.58 -13.73
N LEU A 195 -1.30 -5.64 -14.37
CA LEU A 195 -0.49 -6.59 -15.14
C LEU A 195 0.23 -5.99 -16.35
N HIS A 196 -0.18 -4.80 -16.83
CA HIS A 196 0.42 -4.15 -18.00
C HIS A 196 1.57 -3.23 -17.59
N ASN A 197 1.43 -2.51 -16.48
CA ASN A 197 2.36 -1.47 -16.07
C ASN A 197 3.37 -1.92 -14.99
N LEU A 198 3.06 -2.96 -14.20
CA LEU A 198 3.85 -3.37 -13.04
C LEU A 198 5.28 -3.78 -13.37
N ASN A 199 5.48 -4.62 -14.39
CA ASN A 199 6.83 -5.11 -14.73
C ASN A 199 7.76 -3.97 -15.14
N PHE A 200 7.28 -3.01 -15.94
CA PHE A 200 8.07 -1.85 -16.34
C PHE A 200 8.46 -0.98 -15.14
N LEU A 201 7.56 -0.78 -14.17
CA LEU A 201 7.88 -0.08 -12.91
C LEU A 201 9.04 -0.77 -12.18
N VAL A 202 8.93 -2.07 -11.97
CA VAL A 202 9.92 -2.86 -11.20
C VAL A 202 11.27 -2.91 -11.90
N GLN A 203 11.28 -3.01 -13.22
CA GLN A 203 12.53 -2.98 -14.00
C GLN A 203 13.27 -1.65 -13.90
N ASN A 204 12.54 -0.53 -13.79
CA ASN A 204 13.12 0.81 -13.69
C ASN A 204 13.46 1.23 -12.25
N ILE A 205 12.86 0.56 -11.25
CA ILE A 205 13.14 0.77 -9.81
C ILE A 205 13.51 -0.58 -9.18
N PRO A 206 14.70 -1.15 -9.46
CA PRO A 206 15.06 -2.53 -9.06
C PRO A 206 15.28 -2.72 -7.54
N TYR A 207 15.24 -1.66 -6.76
CA TYR A 207 15.35 -1.64 -5.30
C TYR A 207 14.03 -1.29 -4.60
N LEU A 208 12.92 -1.42 -5.30
CA LEU A 208 11.57 -1.32 -4.71
C LEU A 208 11.36 -2.46 -3.72
N ASP A 209 10.98 -2.13 -2.49
CA ASP A 209 10.79 -3.12 -1.42
C ASP A 209 9.49 -3.90 -1.58
N GLU A 210 8.39 -3.19 -1.91
CA GLU A 210 7.05 -3.76 -1.92
C GLU A 210 6.13 -3.00 -2.87
N VAL A 211 5.17 -3.69 -3.46
CA VAL A 211 4.02 -3.09 -4.13
C VAL A 211 2.72 -3.49 -3.42
N SER A 212 1.82 -2.51 -3.20
CA SER A 212 0.49 -2.73 -2.64
C SER A 212 -0.55 -2.61 -3.76
N ILE A 213 -1.19 -3.74 -4.12
CA ILE A 213 -2.11 -3.80 -5.26
C ILE A 213 -3.47 -4.31 -4.81
N GLY A 214 -4.52 -3.55 -5.11
CA GLY A 214 -5.89 -3.88 -4.73
C GLY A 214 -6.83 -3.98 -5.91
N HIS A 215 -7.31 -2.84 -6.42
CA HIS A 215 -8.42 -2.79 -7.36
C HIS A 215 -8.18 -3.63 -8.62
N ALA A 216 -7.05 -3.43 -9.30
CA ALA A 216 -6.73 -4.16 -10.53
C ALA A 216 -6.60 -5.67 -10.28
N LEU A 217 -5.87 -6.09 -9.24
CA LEU A 217 -5.69 -7.50 -8.89
C LEU A 217 -7.03 -8.20 -8.63
N ILE A 218 -7.92 -7.58 -7.84
CA ILE A 218 -9.23 -8.17 -7.53
C ILE A 218 -10.13 -8.19 -8.78
N THR A 219 -10.04 -7.18 -9.65
CA THR A 219 -10.76 -7.17 -10.93
C THR A 219 -10.28 -8.30 -11.85
N ASP A 220 -8.96 -8.49 -11.98
CA ASP A 220 -8.38 -9.58 -12.76
C ASP A 220 -8.79 -10.96 -12.22
N ALA A 221 -8.87 -11.08 -10.87
CA ALA A 221 -9.28 -12.32 -10.22
C ALA A 221 -10.71 -12.76 -10.57
N LEU A 222 -11.60 -11.85 -10.99
CA LEU A 222 -12.94 -12.20 -11.46
C LEU A 222 -12.89 -12.98 -12.80
N TYR A 223 -11.84 -12.81 -13.59
CA TYR A 223 -11.67 -13.46 -14.89
C TYR A 223 -10.73 -14.66 -14.82
N TYR A 224 -9.66 -14.59 -14.02
CA TYR A 224 -8.59 -15.61 -13.99
C TYR A 224 -8.62 -16.50 -12.76
N GLY A 225 -9.45 -16.18 -11.75
CA GLY A 225 -9.41 -16.78 -10.42
C GLY A 225 -8.28 -16.24 -9.58
N LEU A 226 -8.45 -16.22 -8.25
CA LEU A 226 -7.57 -15.50 -7.33
C LEU A 226 -6.14 -16.06 -7.33
N GLU A 227 -5.97 -17.39 -7.27
CA GLU A 227 -4.66 -18.04 -7.27
C GLU A 227 -3.87 -17.71 -8.54
N ASN A 228 -4.46 -17.92 -9.72
CA ASN A 228 -3.80 -17.62 -10.99
C ASN A 228 -3.41 -16.14 -11.08
N THR A 229 -4.29 -15.25 -10.65
CA THR A 229 -4.02 -13.81 -10.66
C THR A 229 -2.82 -13.46 -9.78
N ILE A 230 -2.77 -13.94 -8.55
CA ILE A 230 -1.63 -13.71 -7.64
C ILE A 230 -0.34 -14.19 -8.28
N GLN A 231 -0.34 -15.40 -8.86
CA GLN A 231 0.83 -15.95 -9.55
C GLN A 231 1.23 -15.12 -10.80
N MET A 232 0.26 -14.53 -11.51
CA MET A 232 0.55 -13.61 -12.62
C MET A 232 1.23 -12.33 -12.13
N TYR A 233 0.75 -11.73 -11.05
CA TYR A 233 1.36 -10.54 -10.44
C TYR A 233 2.76 -10.82 -9.90
N ILE A 234 2.97 -11.94 -9.19
CA ILE A 234 4.30 -12.35 -8.70
C ILE A 234 5.30 -12.48 -9.86
N ARG A 235 4.91 -13.10 -10.98
CA ARG A 235 5.77 -13.18 -12.17
C ARG A 235 6.13 -11.83 -12.76
N LYS A 236 5.25 -10.81 -12.64
CA LYS A 236 5.54 -9.44 -13.08
C LYS A 236 6.57 -8.72 -12.20
N LEU A 237 6.78 -9.19 -10.97
CA LEU A 237 7.80 -8.66 -10.05
C LEU A 237 9.19 -9.26 -10.29
N ASP A 238 9.30 -10.32 -11.09
CA ASP A 238 10.59 -10.93 -11.41
C ASP A 238 11.34 -10.08 -12.46
N LEU A 239 12.53 -9.60 -12.09
CA LEU A 239 13.42 -8.84 -12.97
C LEU A 239 14.01 -9.67 -14.13
N LYS A 240 13.87 -11.00 -14.07
CA LYS A 240 14.44 -11.92 -15.06
C LYS A 240 13.49 -12.26 -16.22
N THR A 241 12.23 -11.89 -16.12
CA THR A 241 11.22 -12.15 -17.16
C THR A 241 11.09 -10.93 -18.07
N SER A 242 11.99 -10.77 -19.02
CA SER A 242 11.86 -9.86 -20.17
C SER A 242 11.65 -10.66 -21.46
#